data_7b2ca8c6d3a059dd89eb5fa2a3da5581
#
_entry.id   7b2ca8c6d3a059dd89eb5fa2a3da5581
#
_cell.length_a   1.000
_cell.length_b   1.000
_cell.length_c   1.000
_cell.angle_alpha   90.00
_cell.angle_beta   90.00
_cell.angle_gamma   90.00
#
_symmetry.space_group_name_H-M   'P 1'
#
loop_
_entity.id
_entity.type
_entity.pdbx_description
1 polymer ?
#
loop_
_entity_poly.entity_id
_entity_poly.type
_entity_poly.pdbx_seq_one_letter_code
_entity_poly.pdbx_strand_id
1 'polypeptide(L)'
;MLQGYNGEKKIFDKRGAFIMNYQECRAYIDDSAKYGSVLGLDNMREMLDKLGNPQDAVPYVHVAGTNGKGSVIAYLYTTLTRAGYKVGRYISPTLYSYRERLEIAGEKISQEDFAKYVTEISRSIDQMTAVGMNHPTPFEIETAAAFLYFKEENCDLVLLETGMGGNLDATNIVKNTKLAVLVSISMDHMSFLGNTLGEIAEKKAGIIKPGCRVVTTKQKPEAAQVIADTCKKLHVPCVVSDPDEAVLEKESVFGQTFSYKGEEFAISLAGVYQKENAVLALNALEELDRLGWTTTMEQWKDGLLHTSWKGRFT
;
A
#
# COMPACT_ATOMS: atom_id res chain seq x y z
N MET A 1 21.54 39.19 -1.16
CA MET A 1 20.46 39.72 -0.34
C MET A 1 19.15 39.53 -1.08
N LEU A 2 18.45 38.43 -0.80
CA LEU A 2 17.05 38.24 -1.20
C LEU A 2 16.27 38.07 0.08
N GLN A 3 15.53 39.15 0.45
CA GLN A 3 14.57 39.14 1.54
C GLN A 3 13.44 38.19 1.17
N GLY A 4 13.32 37.05 1.89
CA GLY A 4 12.17 36.17 1.82
C GLY A 4 10.94 36.84 2.41
N TYR A 5 9.87 36.79 1.69
CA TYR A 5 8.51 37.08 2.16
C TYR A 5 8.11 35.98 3.17
N ASN A 6 7.53 36.39 4.27
CA ASN A 6 7.04 35.64 5.44
C ASN A 6 8.10 35.10 6.41
N GLY A 7 8.02 35.57 7.65
CA GLY A 7 8.93 35.35 8.78
C GLY A 7 9.02 33.92 9.32
N GLU A 8 9.02 32.91 8.47
CA GLU A 8 9.24 31.52 8.86
C GLU A 8 10.74 31.24 9.02
N LYS A 9 11.11 30.70 10.19
CA LYS A 9 12.49 30.31 10.47
C LYS A 9 12.90 29.21 9.49
N LYS A 10 13.89 29.48 8.63
CA LYS A 10 14.53 28.45 7.81
C LYS A 10 15.15 27.39 8.73
N ILE A 11 14.79 26.14 8.49
CA ILE A 11 15.30 24.97 9.24
C ILE A 11 16.52 24.44 8.48
N PHE A 12 17.57 24.09 9.23
CA PHE A 12 18.80 23.51 8.67
C PHE A 12 19.09 22.19 9.38
N ASP A 13 19.58 21.20 8.65
CA ASP A 13 20.05 19.94 9.22
C ASP A 13 21.38 20.12 9.98
N LYS A 14 21.83 19.05 10.63
CA LYS A 14 23.10 19.05 11.41
C LYS A 14 24.34 19.36 10.55
N ARG A 15 24.24 19.32 9.23
CA ARG A 15 25.30 19.64 8.25
C ARG A 15 25.16 21.04 7.69
N GLY A 16 24.16 21.82 8.18
CA GLY A 16 23.87 23.18 7.73
C GLY A 16 23.15 23.26 6.39
N ALA A 17 22.57 22.15 5.91
CA ALA A 17 21.79 22.14 4.68
C ALA A 17 20.33 22.52 4.95
N PHE A 18 19.72 23.31 4.07
CA PHE A 18 18.34 23.75 4.17
C PHE A 18 17.37 22.54 4.18
N ILE A 19 16.40 22.54 5.07
CA ILE A 19 15.26 21.60 5.11
C ILE A 19 14.01 22.39 4.76
N MET A 20 13.24 21.92 3.78
CA MET A 20 11.92 22.45 3.45
C MET A 20 10.97 22.25 4.62
N ASN A 21 10.04 23.19 4.83
CA ASN A 21 8.90 22.96 5.72
C ASN A 21 7.83 22.09 5.02
N TYR A 22 6.80 21.68 5.75
CA TYR A 22 5.75 20.80 5.22
C TYR A 22 5.01 21.39 4.01
N GLN A 23 4.71 22.70 4.02
CA GLN A 23 4.02 23.39 2.94
C GLN A 23 4.92 23.47 1.69
N GLU A 24 6.20 23.76 1.87
CA GLU A 24 7.18 23.76 0.78
C GLU A 24 7.31 22.38 0.15
N CYS A 25 7.32 21.32 0.97
CA CYS A 25 7.34 19.93 0.48
C CYS A 25 6.08 19.60 -0.33
N ARG A 26 4.91 20.03 0.15
CA ARG A 26 3.66 19.85 -0.59
C ARG A 26 3.68 20.56 -1.93
N ALA A 27 4.12 21.83 -1.93
CA ALA A 27 4.25 22.61 -3.16
C ALA A 27 5.26 21.96 -4.14
N TYR A 28 6.39 21.46 -3.64
CA TYR A 28 7.38 20.75 -4.44
C TYR A 28 6.80 19.50 -5.13
N ILE A 29 6.07 18.68 -4.37
CA ILE A 29 5.42 17.47 -4.92
C ILE A 29 4.35 17.85 -5.94
N ASP A 30 3.49 18.80 -5.64
CA ASP A 30 2.42 19.24 -6.54
C ASP A 30 3.00 19.83 -7.85
N ASP A 31 4.09 20.61 -7.77
CA ASP A 31 4.80 21.18 -8.93
C ASP A 31 5.44 20.10 -9.81
N SER A 32 5.84 18.96 -9.22
CA SER A 32 6.43 17.85 -9.97
C SER A 32 5.49 17.24 -11.02
N ALA A 33 4.18 17.43 -10.88
CA ALA A 33 3.19 16.97 -11.86
C ALA A 33 3.38 17.57 -13.27
N LYS A 34 4.00 18.74 -13.39
CA LYS A 34 4.29 19.39 -14.68
C LYS A 34 5.22 18.60 -15.59
N TYR A 35 6.05 17.71 -15.02
CA TYR A 35 7.00 16.90 -15.78
C TYR A 35 6.37 15.69 -16.47
N GLY A 36 5.06 15.44 -16.20
CA GLY A 36 4.33 14.30 -16.77
C GLY A 36 4.72 12.98 -16.11
N SER A 37 4.38 11.88 -16.79
CA SER A 37 4.66 10.53 -16.32
C SER A 37 5.37 9.72 -17.39
N VAL A 38 6.46 9.08 -17.04
CA VAL A 38 7.15 8.09 -17.88
C VAL A 38 6.88 6.73 -17.26
N LEU A 39 6.29 5.82 -18.05
CA LEU A 39 6.00 4.47 -17.57
C LEU A 39 7.29 3.68 -17.34
N GLY A 40 7.40 3.04 -16.21
CA GLY A 40 8.54 2.20 -15.84
C GLY A 40 8.99 2.45 -14.40
N LEU A 41 9.97 1.67 -13.97
CA LEU A 41 10.53 1.75 -12.62
C LEU A 41 11.96 2.35 -12.59
N ASP A 42 12.45 2.86 -13.71
CA ASP A 42 13.86 3.30 -13.82
C ASP A 42 14.11 4.56 -12.98
N ASN A 43 13.18 5.52 -13.00
CA ASN A 43 13.25 6.69 -12.12
C ASN A 43 13.22 6.29 -10.63
N MET A 44 12.29 5.41 -10.26
CA MET A 44 12.21 4.89 -8.89
C MET A 44 13.51 4.19 -8.48
N ARG A 45 14.06 3.35 -9.35
CA ARG A 45 15.29 2.59 -9.06
C ARG A 45 16.46 3.52 -8.80
N GLU A 46 16.69 4.48 -9.70
CA GLU A 46 17.78 5.43 -9.57
C GLU A 46 17.63 6.33 -8.34
N MET A 47 16.40 6.83 -8.09
CA MET A 47 16.12 7.66 -6.91
C MET A 47 16.38 6.89 -5.62
N LEU A 48 15.88 5.66 -5.52
CA LEU A 48 16.04 4.84 -4.32
C LEU A 48 17.49 4.36 -4.13
N ASP A 49 18.23 4.13 -5.20
CA ASP A 49 19.67 3.80 -5.12
C ASP A 49 20.45 4.93 -4.44
N LYS A 50 20.21 6.18 -4.86
CA LYS A 50 20.82 7.37 -4.22
C LYS A 50 20.40 7.54 -2.75
N LEU A 51 19.23 7.02 -2.36
CA LEU A 51 18.71 7.02 -0.99
C LEU A 51 19.14 5.78 -0.18
N GLY A 52 20.01 4.93 -0.73
CA GLY A 52 20.51 3.71 -0.07
C GLY A 52 19.49 2.59 0.02
N ASN A 53 18.64 2.47 -0.99
CA ASN A 53 17.65 1.40 -1.18
C ASN A 53 16.76 1.14 0.04
N PRO A 54 16.05 2.16 0.56
CA PRO A 54 15.23 2.01 1.78
C PRO A 54 14.13 0.96 1.63
N GLN A 55 13.63 0.70 0.43
CA GLN A 55 12.60 -0.30 0.13
C GLN A 55 13.03 -1.75 0.41
N ASP A 56 14.31 -2.01 0.52
CA ASP A 56 14.82 -3.37 0.78
C ASP A 56 14.93 -3.68 2.30
N ALA A 57 14.66 -2.69 3.18
CA ALA A 57 14.90 -2.79 4.61
C ALA A 57 13.80 -3.53 5.39
N VAL A 58 12.56 -3.54 4.91
CA VAL A 58 11.39 -4.08 5.61
C VAL A 58 10.63 -5.09 4.74
N PRO A 59 9.86 -6.02 5.35
CA PRO A 59 8.98 -6.92 4.62
C PRO A 59 7.65 -6.26 4.26
N TYR A 60 7.01 -6.75 3.17
CA TYR A 60 5.77 -6.17 2.64
C TYR A 60 4.65 -7.19 2.45
N VAL A 61 3.43 -6.76 2.77
CA VAL A 61 2.20 -7.26 2.16
C VAL A 61 1.83 -6.29 1.04
N HIS A 62 1.86 -6.76 -0.20
CA HIS A 62 1.58 -5.92 -1.36
C HIS A 62 0.18 -6.21 -1.89
N VAL A 63 -0.66 -5.19 -1.98
CA VAL A 63 -2.10 -5.35 -2.30
C VAL A 63 -2.42 -4.68 -3.63
N ALA A 64 -2.94 -5.47 -4.57
CA ALA A 64 -3.40 -4.97 -5.87
C ALA A 64 -4.82 -5.48 -6.19
N GLY A 65 -5.47 -4.82 -7.11
CA GLY A 65 -6.82 -5.13 -7.58
C GLY A 65 -7.58 -3.88 -8.00
N THR A 66 -8.86 -4.02 -8.32
CA THR A 66 -9.70 -2.88 -8.70
C THR A 66 -10.38 -2.28 -7.47
N ASN A 67 -11.19 -3.07 -6.78
CA ASN A 67 -11.97 -2.62 -5.63
C ASN A 67 -11.63 -3.45 -4.39
N GLY A 68 -11.65 -2.82 -3.20
CA GLY A 68 -11.43 -3.50 -1.93
C GLY A 68 -10.01 -3.39 -1.35
N LYS A 69 -9.01 -2.89 -2.09
CA LYS A 69 -7.62 -2.76 -1.61
C LYS A 69 -7.54 -2.11 -0.23
N GLY A 70 -8.06 -0.89 -0.13
CA GLY A 70 -8.03 -0.14 1.11
C GLY A 70 -8.79 -0.79 2.26
N SER A 71 -9.94 -1.47 1.99
CA SER A 71 -10.68 -2.20 3.04
C SER A 71 -9.90 -3.40 3.57
N VAL A 72 -9.29 -4.19 2.68
CA VAL A 72 -8.46 -5.33 3.08
C VAL A 72 -7.23 -4.85 3.86
N ILE A 73 -6.57 -3.79 3.40
CA ILE A 73 -5.45 -3.16 4.13
C ILE A 73 -5.93 -2.68 5.51
N ALA A 74 -7.10 -2.06 5.61
CA ALA A 74 -7.62 -1.58 6.89
C ALA A 74 -7.86 -2.72 7.88
N TYR A 75 -8.45 -3.85 7.46
CA TYR A 75 -8.62 -5.02 8.30
C TYR A 75 -7.28 -5.59 8.77
N LEU A 76 -6.34 -5.80 7.86
CA LEU A 76 -5.01 -6.32 8.19
C LEU A 76 -4.25 -5.36 9.12
N TYR A 77 -4.27 -4.07 8.81
CA TYR A 77 -3.60 -3.04 9.59
C TYR A 77 -4.11 -2.98 11.03
N THR A 78 -5.44 -2.92 11.18
CA THR A 78 -6.05 -2.86 12.52
C THR A 78 -5.75 -4.12 13.31
N THR A 79 -5.91 -5.30 12.72
CA THR A 79 -5.66 -6.58 13.39
C THR A 79 -4.21 -6.72 13.84
N LEU A 80 -3.27 -6.50 12.94
CA LEU A 80 -1.85 -6.67 13.24
C LEU A 80 -1.32 -5.61 14.23
N THR A 81 -1.78 -4.36 14.10
CA THR A 81 -1.41 -3.30 15.05
C THR A 81 -1.95 -3.59 16.45
N ARG A 82 -3.21 -4.05 16.56
CA ARG A 82 -3.80 -4.44 17.85
C ARG A 82 -3.18 -5.71 18.43
N ALA A 83 -2.61 -6.56 17.58
CA ALA A 83 -1.79 -7.71 18.01
C ALA A 83 -0.39 -7.33 18.51
N GLY A 84 0.00 -6.05 18.40
CA GLY A 84 1.25 -5.51 18.95
C GLY A 84 2.38 -5.37 17.94
N TYR A 85 2.15 -5.63 16.65
CA TYR A 85 3.16 -5.39 15.61
C TYR A 85 3.28 -3.92 15.26
N LYS A 86 4.49 -3.44 14.98
CA LYS A 86 4.75 -2.11 14.42
C LYS A 86 4.52 -2.12 12.91
N VAL A 87 3.25 -1.97 12.52
CA VAL A 87 2.83 -2.06 11.13
C VAL A 87 2.86 -0.70 10.46
N GLY A 88 3.54 -0.62 9.32
CA GLY A 88 3.45 0.52 8.40
C GLY A 88 2.30 0.33 7.41
N ARG A 89 1.66 1.44 7.00
CA ARG A 89 0.60 1.45 5.99
C ARG A 89 0.84 2.55 4.97
N TYR A 90 0.85 2.19 3.68
CA TYR A 90 0.86 3.13 2.54
C TYR A 90 -0.38 2.93 1.69
N ILE A 91 -1.17 3.98 1.52
CA ILE A 91 -2.46 3.97 0.83
C ILE A 91 -2.64 5.17 -0.09
N SER A 92 -3.44 4.99 -1.15
CA SER A 92 -3.81 6.08 -2.07
C SER A 92 -5.15 5.80 -2.79
N PRO A 93 -5.93 6.85 -3.10
CA PRO A 93 -5.80 8.24 -2.63
C PRO A 93 -6.25 8.40 -1.17
N THR A 94 -5.93 9.55 -0.57
CA THR A 94 -6.40 9.97 0.75
C THR A 94 -7.59 10.91 0.65
N LEU A 95 -8.44 10.98 1.68
CA LEU A 95 -9.69 11.74 1.64
C LEU A 95 -9.66 12.99 2.53
N TYR A 96 -9.11 12.93 3.73
CA TYR A 96 -9.18 14.02 4.71
C TYR A 96 -7.84 14.70 4.95
N SER A 97 -6.76 13.94 4.96
CA SER A 97 -5.43 14.46 5.21
C SER A 97 -4.42 13.79 4.30
N TYR A 98 -3.58 14.59 3.67
CA TYR A 98 -2.51 14.06 2.84
C TYR A 98 -1.60 13.06 3.56
N ARG A 99 -1.36 13.26 4.86
CA ARG A 99 -0.52 12.40 5.69
C ARG A 99 -1.15 11.04 6.03
N GLU A 100 -2.44 10.83 5.73
CA GLU A 100 -3.10 9.50 5.83
C GLU A 100 -2.48 8.44 4.93
N ARG A 101 -1.71 8.86 3.91
CA ARG A 101 -0.98 7.93 3.04
C ARG A 101 0.08 7.12 3.80
N LEU A 102 0.68 7.70 4.85
CA LEU A 102 1.81 7.17 5.59
C LEU A 102 1.46 7.10 7.07
N GLU A 103 1.13 5.92 7.52
CA GLU A 103 0.82 5.67 8.93
C GLU A 103 1.65 4.51 9.48
N ILE A 104 1.99 4.59 10.75
CA ILE A 104 2.63 3.50 11.51
C ILE A 104 1.89 3.36 12.84
N ALA A 105 1.45 2.15 13.17
CA ALA A 105 0.81 1.80 14.44
C ALA A 105 -0.34 2.77 14.85
N GLY A 106 -1.13 3.25 13.88
CA GLY A 106 -2.27 4.15 14.09
C GLY A 106 -1.93 5.64 14.00
N GLU A 107 -0.65 6.00 13.92
CA GLU A 107 -0.20 7.39 13.88
C GLU A 107 0.25 7.80 12.47
N LYS A 108 -0.25 8.95 12.01
CA LYS A 108 0.17 9.54 10.73
C LYS A 108 1.58 10.10 10.87
N ILE A 109 2.37 10.02 9.80
CA ILE A 109 3.68 10.68 9.74
C ILE A 109 3.59 12.13 10.22
N SER A 110 4.56 12.58 11.00
CA SER A 110 4.65 13.99 11.43
C SER A 110 4.90 14.92 10.23
N GLN A 111 4.59 16.21 10.35
CA GLN A 111 4.93 17.17 9.31
C GLN A 111 6.45 17.34 9.18
N GLU A 112 7.15 17.23 10.28
CA GLU A 112 8.59 17.35 10.40
C GLU A 112 9.29 16.18 9.69
N ASP A 113 8.88 14.94 9.97
CA ASP A 113 9.47 13.76 9.32
C ASP A 113 9.16 13.74 7.82
N PHE A 114 7.93 14.08 7.45
CA PHE A 114 7.57 14.21 6.04
C PHE A 114 8.47 15.23 5.32
N ALA A 115 8.67 16.39 5.93
CA ALA A 115 9.52 17.45 5.40
C ALA A 115 11.00 17.01 5.30
N LYS A 116 11.49 16.28 6.30
CA LYS A 116 12.84 15.69 6.30
C LYS A 116 13.03 14.77 5.10
N TYR A 117 12.12 13.80 4.90
CA TYR A 117 12.26 12.81 3.82
C TYR A 117 12.09 13.43 2.44
N VAL A 118 11.10 14.29 2.24
CA VAL A 118 10.90 14.95 0.94
C VAL A 118 12.08 15.85 0.59
N THR A 119 12.70 16.52 1.57
CA THR A 119 13.92 17.31 1.35
C THR A 119 15.10 16.41 0.94
N GLU A 120 15.25 15.24 1.53
CA GLU A 120 16.30 14.28 1.13
C GLU A 120 16.08 13.77 -0.29
N ILE A 121 14.82 13.43 -0.61
CA ILE A 121 14.41 12.99 -1.94
C ILE A 121 14.66 14.08 -2.99
N SER A 122 14.33 15.34 -2.70
CA SER A 122 14.55 16.44 -3.65
C SER A 122 16.03 16.57 -4.05
N ARG A 123 16.96 16.40 -3.10
CA ARG A 123 18.40 16.40 -3.39
C ARG A 123 18.83 15.22 -4.30
N SER A 124 18.20 14.06 -4.10
CA SER A 124 18.42 12.90 -4.97
C SER A 124 17.91 13.16 -6.39
N ILE A 125 16.73 13.79 -6.51
CA ILE A 125 16.14 14.19 -7.79
C ILE A 125 17.02 15.20 -8.52
N ASP A 126 17.58 16.20 -7.83
CA ASP A 126 18.51 17.18 -8.42
C ASP A 126 19.73 16.47 -9.03
N GLN A 127 20.26 15.43 -8.36
CA GLN A 127 21.37 14.64 -8.89
C GLN A 127 20.99 13.82 -10.12
N MET A 128 19.77 13.26 -10.16
CA MET A 128 19.25 12.50 -11.29
C MET A 128 19.05 13.40 -12.52
N THR A 129 18.41 14.53 -12.32
CA THR A 129 18.10 15.48 -13.41
C THR A 129 19.35 16.15 -13.96
N ALA A 130 20.36 16.38 -13.13
CA ALA A 130 21.67 16.90 -13.57
C ALA A 130 22.39 15.98 -14.55
N VAL A 131 22.11 14.67 -14.56
CA VAL A 131 22.65 13.71 -15.53
C VAL A 131 21.66 13.37 -16.64
N GLY A 132 20.58 14.13 -16.79
CA GLY A 132 19.61 14.03 -17.88
C GLY A 132 18.51 12.98 -17.68
N MET A 133 18.31 12.46 -16.47
CA MET A 133 17.18 11.61 -16.17
C MET A 133 15.87 12.42 -16.04
N ASN A 134 14.74 11.76 -16.25
CA ASN A 134 13.44 12.39 -16.08
C ASN A 134 13.17 12.67 -14.61
N HIS A 135 12.46 13.77 -14.36
CA HIS A 135 11.98 14.08 -13.01
C HIS A 135 10.92 13.05 -12.57
N PRO A 136 11.01 12.50 -11.35
CA PRO A 136 9.99 11.61 -10.82
C PRO A 136 8.62 12.29 -10.67
N THR A 137 7.57 11.49 -10.78
CA THR A 137 6.18 11.90 -10.57
C THR A 137 5.88 12.16 -9.08
N PRO A 138 4.78 12.88 -8.76
CA PRO A 138 4.31 13.02 -7.38
C PRO A 138 4.21 11.68 -6.65
N PHE A 139 3.62 10.65 -7.29
CA PHE A 139 3.43 9.34 -6.69
C PHE A 139 4.76 8.61 -6.42
N GLU A 140 5.74 8.74 -7.28
CA GLU A 140 7.09 8.20 -7.06
C GLU A 140 7.79 8.87 -5.87
N ILE A 141 7.68 10.19 -5.75
CA ILE A 141 8.23 10.96 -4.60
C ILE A 141 7.57 10.52 -3.29
N GLU A 142 6.24 10.43 -3.27
CA GLU A 142 5.47 9.98 -2.12
C GLU A 142 5.81 8.54 -1.70
N THR A 143 5.97 7.66 -2.68
CA THR A 143 6.35 6.26 -2.46
C THR A 143 7.76 6.16 -1.87
N ALA A 144 8.71 6.96 -2.36
CA ALA A 144 10.06 7.01 -1.80
C ALA A 144 10.07 7.54 -0.36
N ALA A 145 9.26 8.56 -0.06
CA ALA A 145 9.10 9.06 1.31
C ALA A 145 8.54 7.99 2.26
N ALA A 146 7.59 7.17 1.77
CA ALA A 146 7.06 6.05 2.54
C ALA A 146 8.15 5.03 2.88
N PHE A 147 8.99 4.65 1.91
CA PHE A 147 10.07 3.69 2.15
C PHE A 147 11.11 4.21 3.14
N LEU A 148 11.50 5.49 3.07
CA LEU A 148 12.39 6.11 4.05
C LEU A 148 11.78 6.07 5.46
N TYR A 149 10.51 6.45 5.58
CA TYR A 149 9.79 6.47 6.84
C TYR A 149 9.71 5.09 7.48
N PHE A 150 9.26 4.08 6.73
CA PHE A 150 9.12 2.73 7.27
C PHE A 150 10.46 2.08 7.64
N LYS A 151 11.52 2.35 6.88
CA LYS A 151 12.88 1.92 7.20
C LYS A 151 13.38 2.55 8.50
N GLU A 152 13.28 3.87 8.63
CA GLU A 152 13.82 4.60 9.79
C GLU A 152 13.07 4.21 11.06
N GLU A 153 11.77 3.98 10.95
CA GLU A 153 10.93 3.54 12.06
C GLU A 153 11.04 2.04 12.36
N ASN A 154 11.79 1.27 11.58
CA ASN A 154 11.97 -0.18 11.77
C ASN A 154 10.63 -0.93 11.87
N CYS A 155 9.75 -0.77 10.87
CA CYS A 155 8.49 -1.49 10.84
C CYS A 155 8.69 -3.01 10.77
N ASP A 156 7.89 -3.77 11.53
CA ASP A 156 7.90 -5.24 11.49
C ASP A 156 7.31 -5.76 10.16
N LEU A 157 6.37 -5.00 9.58
CA LEU A 157 5.68 -5.31 8.34
C LEU A 157 5.09 -4.01 7.74
N VAL A 158 5.05 -3.91 6.43
CA VAL A 158 4.39 -2.80 5.73
C VAL A 158 3.29 -3.31 4.81
N LEU A 159 2.10 -2.73 4.95
CA LEU A 159 0.97 -2.95 4.05
C LEU A 159 1.00 -1.89 2.95
N LEU A 160 1.23 -2.32 1.71
CA LEU A 160 1.53 -1.46 0.58
C LEU A 160 0.41 -1.55 -0.47
N GLU A 161 -0.35 -0.48 -0.66
CA GLU A 161 -1.37 -0.38 -1.71
C GLU A 161 -0.74 0.02 -3.03
N THR A 162 -1.03 -0.71 -4.13
CA THR A 162 -0.69 -0.24 -5.48
C THR A 162 -1.52 1.00 -5.83
N GLY A 163 -0.89 1.99 -6.43
CA GLY A 163 -1.61 3.16 -6.96
C GLY A 163 -2.45 2.78 -8.18
N MET A 164 -1.80 2.23 -9.21
CA MET A 164 -2.46 1.82 -10.45
C MET A 164 -1.77 0.61 -11.08
N GLY A 165 -2.57 -0.39 -11.45
CA GLY A 165 -2.04 -1.60 -12.10
C GLY A 165 -1.32 -2.51 -11.10
N GLY A 166 -0.02 -2.66 -11.25
CA GLY A 166 0.83 -3.51 -10.42
C GLY A 166 2.27 -3.55 -10.97
N ASN A 167 2.52 -4.19 -12.11
CA ASN A 167 3.86 -4.46 -12.62
C ASN A 167 4.76 -3.21 -12.80
N LEU A 168 4.20 -2.07 -13.21
CA LEU A 168 4.90 -0.80 -13.42
C LEU A 168 4.55 0.25 -12.37
N ASP A 169 3.80 -0.12 -11.34
CA ASP A 169 3.48 0.77 -10.24
C ASP A 169 4.74 1.08 -9.42
N ALA A 170 4.92 2.33 -8.98
CA ALA A 170 6.09 2.75 -8.21
C ALA A 170 6.31 1.88 -6.97
N THR A 171 5.23 1.39 -6.34
CA THR A 171 5.30 0.49 -5.19
C THR A 171 5.92 -0.87 -5.54
N ASN A 172 5.88 -1.28 -6.81
CA ASN A 172 6.35 -2.60 -7.24
C ASN A 172 7.89 -2.73 -7.36
N ILE A 173 8.61 -1.67 -7.00
CA ILE A 173 10.07 -1.71 -6.86
C ILE A 173 10.53 -2.64 -5.73
N VAL A 174 9.66 -2.93 -4.75
CA VAL A 174 9.97 -3.80 -3.61
C VAL A 174 10.27 -5.24 -4.06
N LYS A 175 11.28 -5.84 -3.44
CA LYS A 175 11.70 -7.23 -3.67
C LYS A 175 11.28 -8.15 -2.51
N ASN A 176 11.16 -7.59 -1.30
CA ASN A 176 10.86 -8.34 -0.07
C ASN A 176 9.36 -8.47 0.20
N THR A 177 8.57 -8.73 -0.86
CA THR A 177 7.15 -9.06 -0.72
C THR A 177 7.00 -10.43 -0.09
N LYS A 178 6.38 -10.52 1.08
CA LYS A 178 6.10 -11.77 1.79
C LYS A 178 4.75 -12.33 1.41
N LEU A 179 3.76 -11.44 1.22
CA LEU A 179 2.41 -11.81 0.82
C LEU A 179 1.93 -10.84 -0.28
N ALA A 180 1.50 -11.38 -1.41
CA ALA A 180 0.79 -10.64 -2.43
C ALA A 180 -0.72 -10.91 -2.27
N VAL A 181 -1.51 -9.85 -2.12
CA VAL A 181 -2.97 -9.94 -1.99
C VAL A 181 -3.64 -9.33 -3.21
N LEU A 182 -4.41 -10.13 -3.92
CA LEU A 182 -5.16 -9.72 -5.10
C LEU A 182 -6.64 -9.63 -4.75
N VAL A 183 -7.14 -8.42 -4.55
CA VAL A 183 -8.57 -8.15 -4.35
C VAL A 183 -9.33 -8.29 -5.67
N SER A 184 -10.64 -8.01 -5.71
CA SER A 184 -11.44 -8.17 -6.92
C SER A 184 -10.83 -7.41 -8.12
N ILE A 185 -10.79 -8.08 -9.27
CA ILE A 185 -10.32 -7.54 -10.55
C ILE A 185 -11.51 -7.37 -11.48
N SER A 186 -11.71 -6.16 -11.96
CA SER A 186 -12.74 -5.81 -12.93
C SER A 186 -12.20 -4.85 -13.99
N MET A 187 -12.99 -4.59 -15.02
CA MET A 187 -12.64 -3.60 -16.05
C MET A 187 -12.51 -2.23 -15.43
N ASP A 188 -11.29 -1.68 -15.42
CA ASP A 188 -10.96 -0.39 -14.82
C ASP A 188 -9.71 0.18 -15.48
N HIS A 189 -9.59 1.51 -15.56
CA HIS A 189 -8.43 2.19 -16.16
C HIS A 189 -8.01 1.62 -17.53
N MET A 190 -8.97 1.30 -18.39
CA MET A 190 -8.73 0.58 -19.66
C MET A 190 -7.70 1.25 -20.57
N SER A 191 -7.61 2.58 -20.54
CA SER A 191 -6.61 3.34 -21.31
C SER A 191 -5.15 3.05 -20.91
N PHE A 192 -4.91 2.51 -19.72
CA PHE A 192 -3.57 2.24 -19.18
C PHE A 192 -3.32 0.75 -18.93
N LEU A 193 -4.34 0.01 -18.51
CA LEU A 193 -4.16 -1.37 -18.04
C LEU A 193 -4.49 -2.43 -19.08
N GLY A 194 -5.19 -2.08 -20.16
CA GLY A 194 -5.58 -3.00 -21.23
C GLY A 194 -7.08 -3.05 -21.48
N ASN A 195 -7.46 -3.72 -22.56
CA ASN A 195 -8.82 -3.78 -23.05
C ASN A 195 -9.55 -5.08 -22.67
N THR A 196 -8.84 -6.02 -22.05
CA THR A 196 -9.37 -7.30 -21.59
C THR A 196 -9.11 -7.50 -20.10
N LEU A 197 -9.93 -8.34 -19.46
CA LEU A 197 -9.75 -8.65 -18.05
C LEU A 197 -8.43 -9.39 -17.79
N GLY A 198 -7.98 -10.20 -18.76
CA GLY A 198 -6.70 -10.90 -18.71
C GLY A 198 -5.52 -9.94 -18.70
N GLU A 199 -5.50 -8.94 -19.59
CA GLU A 199 -4.44 -7.91 -19.62
C GLU A 199 -4.39 -7.12 -18.30
N ILE A 200 -5.55 -6.75 -17.76
CA ILE A 200 -5.64 -6.06 -16.46
C ILE A 200 -5.13 -6.96 -15.33
N ALA A 201 -5.52 -8.24 -15.34
CA ALA A 201 -5.07 -9.23 -14.36
C ALA A 201 -3.56 -9.46 -14.44
N GLU A 202 -2.97 -9.51 -15.64
CA GLU A 202 -1.53 -9.63 -15.84
C GLU A 202 -0.76 -8.46 -15.23
N LYS A 203 -1.23 -7.22 -15.46
CA LYS A 203 -0.63 -6.04 -14.83
C LYS A 203 -0.68 -6.12 -13.30
N LYS A 204 -1.82 -6.53 -12.74
CA LYS A 204 -2.01 -6.62 -11.28
C LYS A 204 -1.23 -7.79 -10.68
N ALA A 205 -1.17 -8.94 -11.35
CA ALA A 205 -0.37 -10.10 -10.93
C ALA A 205 1.14 -9.82 -10.93
N GLY A 206 1.59 -8.72 -11.55
CA GLY A 206 2.99 -8.26 -11.50
C GLY A 206 3.53 -7.95 -10.09
N ILE A 207 2.66 -7.85 -9.07
CA ILE A 207 3.09 -7.72 -7.67
C ILE A 207 3.55 -9.05 -7.06
N ILE A 208 3.24 -10.19 -7.69
CA ILE A 208 3.67 -11.50 -7.23
C ILE A 208 5.17 -11.64 -7.45
N LYS A 209 5.91 -11.97 -6.39
CA LYS A 209 7.38 -12.10 -6.43
C LYS A 209 7.81 -13.53 -6.12
N PRO A 210 8.95 -14.00 -6.65
CA PRO A 210 9.51 -15.27 -6.22
C PRO A 210 9.66 -15.34 -4.70
N GLY A 211 9.23 -16.46 -4.10
CA GLY A 211 9.32 -16.70 -2.67
C GLY A 211 8.24 -16.03 -1.81
N CYS A 212 7.30 -15.27 -2.39
CA CYS A 212 6.14 -14.80 -1.65
C CYS A 212 5.05 -15.87 -1.56
N ARG A 213 4.03 -15.62 -0.74
CA ARG A 213 2.74 -16.32 -0.77
C ARG A 213 1.71 -15.43 -1.46
N VAL A 214 0.64 -16.04 -1.98
CA VAL A 214 -0.41 -15.30 -2.68
C VAL A 214 -1.77 -15.62 -2.06
N VAL A 215 -2.57 -14.60 -1.81
CA VAL A 215 -4.00 -14.74 -1.50
C VAL A 215 -4.79 -13.91 -2.50
N THR A 216 -5.78 -14.50 -3.12
CA THR A 216 -6.69 -13.81 -4.04
C THR A 216 -8.13 -14.11 -3.69
N THR A 217 -9.05 -13.15 -3.85
CA THR A 217 -10.47 -13.50 -3.84
C THR A 217 -10.83 -14.33 -5.06
N LYS A 218 -11.96 -15.01 -5.03
CA LYS A 218 -12.54 -15.71 -6.18
C LYS A 218 -12.71 -14.72 -7.33
N GLN A 219 -12.00 -14.96 -8.42
CA GLN A 219 -11.97 -14.08 -9.59
C GLN A 219 -12.84 -14.62 -10.72
N LYS A 220 -13.15 -13.77 -11.70
CA LYS A 220 -13.70 -14.24 -12.98
C LYS A 220 -12.69 -15.16 -13.67
N PRO A 221 -13.15 -16.17 -14.46
CA PRO A 221 -12.28 -17.23 -15.00
C PRO A 221 -11.01 -16.72 -15.70
N GLU A 222 -11.13 -15.68 -16.51
CA GLU A 222 -10.00 -15.10 -17.25
C GLU A 222 -8.91 -14.54 -16.30
N ALA A 223 -9.31 -13.78 -15.27
CA ALA A 223 -8.38 -13.24 -14.30
C ALA A 223 -7.81 -14.35 -13.37
N ALA A 224 -8.66 -15.32 -12.97
CA ALA A 224 -8.23 -16.46 -12.18
C ALA A 224 -7.14 -17.27 -12.87
N GLN A 225 -7.29 -17.51 -14.17
CA GLN A 225 -6.30 -18.23 -14.97
C GLN A 225 -4.94 -17.52 -14.99
N VAL A 226 -4.94 -16.21 -15.25
CA VAL A 226 -3.70 -15.39 -15.26
C VAL A 226 -2.97 -15.45 -13.92
N ILE A 227 -3.70 -15.33 -12.82
CA ILE A 227 -3.10 -15.40 -11.47
C ILE A 227 -2.53 -16.78 -11.22
N ALA A 228 -3.28 -17.85 -11.53
CA ALA A 228 -2.84 -19.23 -11.35
C ALA A 228 -1.58 -19.55 -12.18
N ASP A 229 -1.54 -19.12 -13.44
CA ASP A 229 -0.38 -19.31 -14.32
C ASP A 229 0.84 -18.55 -13.82
N THR A 230 0.65 -17.32 -13.30
CA THR A 230 1.72 -16.54 -12.70
C THR A 230 2.27 -17.22 -11.46
N CYS A 231 1.41 -17.70 -10.55
CA CYS A 231 1.82 -18.42 -9.36
C CYS A 231 2.57 -19.73 -9.72
N LYS A 232 2.06 -20.48 -10.69
CA LYS A 232 2.72 -21.69 -11.21
C LYS A 232 4.10 -21.39 -11.79
N LYS A 233 4.20 -20.36 -12.62
CA LYS A 233 5.47 -19.92 -13.23
C LYS A 233 6.52 -19.54 -12.20
N LEU A 234 6.10 -18.87 -11.12
CA LEU A 234 6.98 -18.41 -10.04
C LEU A 234 7.17 -19.43 -8.92
N HIS A 235 6.50 -20.58 -9.01
CA HIS A 235 6.49 -21.63 -7.98
C HIS A 235 6.10 -21.13 -6.59
N VAL A 236 5.08 -20.26 -6.52
CA VAL A 236 4.58 -19.69 -5.26
C VAL A 236 3.21 -20.27 -4.90
N PRO A 237 2.94 -20.53 -3.62
CA PRO A 237 1.64 -21.01 -3.17
C PRO A 237 0.58 -19.91 -3.32
N CYS A 238 -0.62 -20.29 -3.74
CA CYS A 238 -1.76 -19.40 -3.92
C CYS A 238 -2.99 -19.95 -3.21
N VAL A 239 -3.58 -19.15 -2.34
CA VAL A 239 -4.87 -19.43 -1.68
C VAL A 239 -5.94 -18.60 -2.37
N VAL A 240 -7.01 -19.26 -2.81
CA VAL A 240 -8.20 -18.61 -3.35
C VAL A 240 -9.22 -18.50 -2.22
N SER A 241 -9.48 -17.27 -1.80
CA SER A 241 -10.50 -16.92 -0.81
C SER A 241 -11.88 -16.95 -1.47
N ASP A 242 -12.73 -17.89 -1.07
CA ASP A 242 -14.11 -17.97 -1.56
C ASP A 242 -15.07 -17.30 -0.57
N PRO A 243 -15.62 -16.13 -0.88
CA PRO A 243 -16.57 -15.44 0.00
C PRO A 243 -17.91 -16.16 0.16
N ASP A 244 -18.21 -17.15 -0.71
CA ASP A 244 -19.42 -17.98 -0.60
C ASP A 244 -19.33 -18.98 0.54
N GLU A 245 -18.13 -19.29 1.07
CA GLU A 245 -17.94 -20.10 2.27
C GLU A 245 -18.36 -19.38 3.56
N ALA A 246 -18.55 -18.05 3.51
CA ALA A 246 -18.98 -17.25 4.64
C ALA A 246 -20.50 -17.00 4.58
N VAL A 247 -21.21 -17.41 5.64
CA VAL A 247 -22.65 -17.23 5.76
C VAL A 247 -22.95 -15.89 6.44
N LEU A 248 -23.64 -14.99 5.73
CA LEU A 248 -24.08 -13.72 6.29
C LEU A 248 -25.22 -13.96 7.28
N GLU A 249 -25.04 -13.56 8.53
CA GLU A 249 -26.03 -13.72 9.61
C GLU A 249 -26.89 -12.45 9.80
N LYS A 250 -26.21 -11.29 9.81
CA LYS A 250 -26.85 -9.99 9.98
C LYS A 250 -26.14 -8.92 9.15
N GLU A 251 -26.94 -7.98 8.63
CA GLU A 251 -26.44 -6.80 7.93
C GLU A 251 -27.19 -5.55 8.38
N SER A 252 -26.46 -4.48 8.58
CA SER A 252 -26.98 -3.15 8.91
C SER A 252 -26.06 -2.06 8.40
N VAL A 253 -26.48 -0.80 8.52
CA VAL A 253 -25.63 0.36 8.23
C VAL A 253 -24.45 0.52 9.22
N PHE A 254 -24.48 -0.23 10.33
CA PHE A 254 -23.44 -0.22 11.36
C PHE A 254 -22.46 -1.39 11.24
N GLY A 255 -22.60 -2.23 10.21
CA GLY A 255 -21.73 -3.37 9.98
C GLY A 255 -22.48 -4.67 9.68
N GLN A 256 -21.72 -5.75 9.64
CA GLN A 256 -22.20 -7.08 9.31
C GLN A 256 -21.71 -8.11 10.34
N THR A 257 -22.47 -9.20 10.53
CA THR A 257 -22.03 -10.39 11.25
C THR A 257 -22.13 -11.59 10.30
N PHE A 258 -21.12 -12.43 10.26
CA PHE A 258 -21.07 -13.61 9.40
C PHE A 258 -20.32 -14.76 10.07
N SER A 259 -20.69 -15.99 9.71
CA SER A 259 -19.96 -17.20 10.11
C SER A 259 -18.99 -17.62 9.02
N TYR A 260 -17.74 -17.94 9.38
CA TYR A 260 -16.71 -18.42 8.48
C TYR A 260 -15.81 -19.46 9.17
N LYS A 261 -15.62 -20.64 8.57
CA LYS A 261 -14.83 -21.75 9.10
C LYS A 261 -15.23 -22.16 10.53
N GLY A 262 -16.53 -22.06 10.87
CA GLY A 262 -17.08 -22.40 12.19
C GLY A 262 -16.95 -21.33 13.26
N GLU A 263 -16.40 -20.17 12.93
CA GLU A 263 -16.26 -19.01 13.82
C GLU A 263 -17.20 -17.88 13.39
N GLU A 264 -17.75 -17.15 14.36
CA GLU A 264 -18.54 -15.95 14.11
C GLU A 264 -17.66 -14.71 14.14
N PHE A 265 -17.81 -13.85 13.14
CA PHE A 265 -17.12 -12.57 12.99
C PHE A 265 -18.10 -11.41 12.86
N ALA A 266 -17.75 -10.29 13.47
CA ALA A 266 -18.44 -9.02 13.29
C ALA A 266 -17.47 -7.99 12.66
N ILE A 267 -17.99 -7.20 11.71
CA ILE A 267 -17.27 -6.10 11.07
C ILE A 267 -18.06 -4.81 11.20
N SER A 268 -17.35 -3.70 11.44
CA SER A 268 -17.96 -2.37 11.57
C SER A 268 -18.04 -1.61 10.23
N LEU A 269 -17.27 -2.02 9.21
CA LEU A 269 -17.35 -1.39 7.90
C LEU A 269 -18.67 -1.75 7.22
N ALA A 270 -19.43 -0.74 6.81
CA ALA A 270 -20.68 -0.91 6.11
C ALA A 270 -20.47 -1.14 4.60
N GLY A 271 -21.38 -1.87 3.98
CA GLY A 271 -21.42 -2.12 2.54
C GLY A 271 -21.35 -3.60 2.17
N VAL A 272 -22.12 -3.96 1.12
CA VAL A 272 -22.34 -5.35 0.69
C VAL A 272 -21.06 -6.14 0.39
N TYR A 273 -19.99 -5.47 -0.02
CA TYR A 273 -18.71 -6.11 -0.34
C TYR A 273 -17.78 -6.28 0.86
N GLN A 274 -18.16 -5.81 2.05
CA GLN A 274 -17.24 -5.83 3.19
C GLN A 274 -17.04 -7.22 3.77
N LYS A 275 -18.07 -8.09 3.74
CA LYS A 275 -17.90 -9.51 4.06
C LYS A 275 -16.84 -10.18 3.19
N GLU A 276 -16.87 -9.94 1.88
CA GLU A 276 -15.89 -10.51 0.94
C GLU A 276 -14.47 -10.01 1.23
N ASN A 277 -14.33 -8.71 1.49
CA ASN A 277 -13.04 -8.12 1.86
C ASN A 277 -12.52 -8.66 3.20
N ALA A 278 -13.41 -8.88 4.18
CA ALA A 278 -13.06 -9.44 5.48
C ALA A 278 -12.61 -10.91 5.36
N VAL A 279 -13.33 -11.72 4.57
CA VAL A 279 -12.94 -13.13 4.31
C VAL A 279 -11.56 -13.19 3.62
N LEU A 280 -11.29 -12.30 2.67
CA LEU A 280 -9.97 -12.20 2.04
C LEU A 280 -8.90 -11.79 3.06
N ALA A 281 -9.20 -10.85 3.95
CA ALA A 281 -8.28 -10.44 5.01
C ALA A 281 -8.00 -11.58 6.01
N LEU A 282 -9.02 -12.38 6.37
CA LEU A 282 -8.85 -13.57 7.22
C LEU A 282 -7.90 -14.59 6.59
N ASN A 283 -8.07 -14.90 5.28
CA ASN A 283 -7.13 -15.79 4.58
C ASN A 283 -5.72 -15.18 4.50
N ALA A 284 -5.60 -13.86 4.36
CA ALA A 284 -4.30 -13.19 4.39
C ALA A 284 -3.64 -13.27 5.78
N LEU A 285 -4.42 -13.17 6.87
CA LEU A 285 -3.92 -13.37 8.25
C LEU A 285 -3.44 -14.81 8.46
N GLU A 286 -4.17 -15.82 7.97
CA GLU A 286 -3.71 -17.22 8.01
C GLU A 286 -2.37 -17.43 7.30
N GLU A 287 -2.16 -16.77 6.16
CA GLU A 287 -0.91 -16.86 5.44
C GLU A 287 0.23 -16.08 6.13
N LEU A 288 -0.08 -14.95 6.78
CA LEU A 288 0.88 -14.21 7.61
C LEU A 288 1.30 -15.00 8.85
N ASP A 289 0.37 -15.71 9.49
CA ASP A 289 0.67 -16.64 10.59
C ASP A 289 1.73 -17.69 10.17
N ARG A 290 1.55 -18.29 8.97
CA ARG A 290 2.52 -19.27 8.42
C ARG A 290 3.88 -18.64 8.11
N LEU A 291 3.92 -17.33 7.93
CA LEU A 291 5.14 -16.56 7.67
C LEU A 291 5.80 -16.02 8.95
N GLY A 292 5.18 -16.24 10.13
CA GLY A 292 5.72 -15.86 11.44
C GLY A 292 5.10 -14.62 12.06
N TRP A 293 4.15 -13.95 11.40
CA TRP A 293 3.35 -12.88 12.03
C TRP A 293 2.12 -13.49 12.71
N THR A 294 2.37 -14.18 13.83
CA THR A 294 1.35 -14.97 14.52
C THR A 294 0.34 -14.11 15.27
N THR A 295 -0.92 -14.45 15.09
CA THR A 295 -2.06 -13.79 15.73
C THR A 295 -3.10 -14.83 16.19
N THR A 296 -3.92 -14.46 17.17
CA THR A 296 -4.96 -15.36 17.68
C THR A 296 -6.31 -15.09 17.03
N MET A 297 -7.23 -16.06 17.12
CA MET A 297 -8.60 -15.90 16.66
C MET A 297 -9.31 -14.71 17.36
N GLU A 298 -9.03 -14.49 18.65
CA GLU A 298 -9.57 -13.35 19.38
C GLU A 298 -9.07 -12.02 18.82
N GLN A 299 -7.78 -11.94 18.46
CA GLN A 299 -7.19 -10.75 17.82
C GLN A 299 -7.78 -10.52 16.43
N TRP A 300 -8.12 -11.57 15.68
CA TRP A 300 -8.80 -11.44 14.39
C TRP A 300 -10.19 -10.84 14.56
N LYS A 301 -10.99 -11.41 15.48
CA LYS A 301 -12.35 -10.91 15.80
C LYS A 301 -12.31 -9.46 16.28
N ASP A 302 -11.39 -9.14 17.17
CA ASP A 302 -11.21 -7.80 17.71
C ASP A 302 -10.75 -6.82 16.62
N GLY A 303 -9.79 -7.20 15.80
CA GLY A 303 -9.28 -6.38 14.72
C GLY A 303 -10.33 -6.05 13.65
N LEU A 304 -11.07 -7.06 13.19
CA LEU A 304 -12.13 -6.87 12.21
C LEU A 304 -13.25 -5.96 12.75
N LEU A 305 -13.67 -6.18 13.99
CA LEU A 305 -14.74 -5.40 14.64
C LEU A 305 -14.36 -3.92 14.82
N HIS A 306 -13.09 -3.65 15.17
CA HIS A 306 -12.62 -2.29 15.45
C HIS A 306 -11.97 -1.60 14.23
N THR A 307 -12.04 -2.23 13.05
CA THR A 307 -11.55 -1.60 11.84
C THR A 307 -12.40 -0.40 11.47
N SER A 308 -11.75 0.76 11.33
CA SER A 308 -12.38 1.99 10.88
C SER A 308 -11.71 2.47 9.59
N TRP A 309 -12.53 2.87 8.63
CA TRP A 309 -12.07 3.41 7.35
C TRP A 309 -12.87 4.66 7.00
N LYS A 310 -12.37 5.80 7.47
CA LYS A 310 -13.04 7.11 7.25
C LYS A 310 -13.24 7.40 5.77
N GLY A 311 -14.47 7.79 5.40
CA GLY A 311 -14.82 8.23 4.05
C GLY A 311 -15.21 7.14 3.05
N ARG A 312 -15.28 5.87 3.46
CA ARG A 312 -15.90 4.80 2.68
C ARG A 312 -17.02 4.17 3.51
N PHE A 313 -18.21 4.82 3.49
CA PHE A 313 -19.42 4.40 4.20
C PHE A 313 -19.17 4.21 5.71
N THR A 314 -18.88 5.30 6.41
CA THR A 314 -18.99 5.41 7.87
C THR A 314 -20.20 6.27 8.20
#